data_6ee51e261655119ea1f06c97b9b10ebb
#
_entry.id   6ee51e261655119ea1f06c97b9b10ebb
#
_cell.length_a   1.000
_cell.length_b   1.000
_cell.length_c   1.000
_cell.angle_alpha   90.00
_cell.angle_beta   90.00
_cell.angle_gamma   90.00
#
_symmetry.space_group_name_H-M   'P 1'
#
loop_
_entity.id
_entity.type
_entity.pdbx_description
1 polymer ?
#
loop_
_entity_poly.entity_id
_entity_poly.type
_entity_poly.pdbx_seq_one_letter_code
_entity_poly.pdbx_strand_id
1 'polypeptide(L)'
;LNTNKILQLSQNYFAKAKPSEFEIFIDMMQHFFSRLCKTGVMQKPVLPSVTENEAKIMKNLCPNLKSAHLWSEAANISLAKLNKGYLLNIDIESLILDAFIYLEECYQTIYRTRITNE
;
A
#
# COMPACT_ATOMS: atom_id res chain seq x y z
N LEU A 1 9.02 2.93 -5.71
CA LEU A 1 9.16 1.49 -5.47
C LEU A 1 9.91 0.82 -6.61
N ASN A 2 10.83 -0.04 -6.29
CA ASN A 2 11.66 -0.77 -7.25
C ASN A 2 11.41 -2.28 -7.07
N THR A 3 11.09 -2.98 -8.14
CA THR A 3 10.75 -4.40 -8.10
C THR A 3 11.87 -5.25 -7.49
N ASN A 4 13.14 -4.95 -7.81
CA ASN A 4 14.28 -5.67 -7.24
C ASN A 4 14.41 -5.44 -5.73
N LYS A 5 14.16 -4.22 -5.25
CA LYS A 5 14.15 -3.90 -3.84
C LYS A 5 13.02 -4.61 -3.11
N ILE A 6 11.84 -4.65 -3.72
CA ILE A 6 10.68 -5.35 -3.17
C ILE A 6 10.98 -6.84 -3.02
N LEU A 7 11.54 -7.45 -4.06
CA LEU A 7 11.92 -8.86 -4.03
C LEU A 7 12.94 -9.14 -2.93
N GLN A 8 13.96 -8.30 -2.80
CA GLN A 8 14.99 -8.43 -1.79
C GLN A 8 14.42 -8.31 -0.37
N LEU A 9 13.54 -7.32 -0.15
CA LEU A 9 12.85 -7.14 1.13
C LEU A 9 11.98 -8.35 1.47
N SER A 10 11.23 -8.85 0.50
CA SER A 10 10.40 -10.03 0.66
C SER A 10 11.24 -11.24 1.06
N GLN A 11 12.35 -11.48 0.36
CA GLN A 11 13.24 -12.60 0.66
C GLN A 11 13.91 -12.48 2.03
N ASN A 12 14.33 -11.27 2.40
CA ASN A 12 15.08 -11.06 3.64
C ASN A 12 14.19 -11.02 4.88
N TYR A 13 13.00 -10.44 4.76
CA TYR A 13 12.13 -10.18 5.92
C TYR A 13 10.92 -11.10 5.99
N PHE A 14 10.42 -11.61 4.87
CA PHE A 14 9.17 -12.35 4.82
C PHE A 14 9.31 -13.80 4.36
N ALA A 15 10.53 -14.25 4.02
CA ALA A 15 10.78 -15.60 3.52
C ALA A 15 10.26 -16.71 4.46
N LYS A 16 10.23 -16.43 5.77
CA LYS A 16 9.76 -17.37 6.79
C LYS A 16 8.61 -16.79 7.60
N ALA A 17 7.78 -15.94 6.98
CA ALA A 17 6.68 -15.28 7.66
C ALA A 17 5.67 -16.30 8.20
N LYS A 18 5.30 -16.11 9.46
CA LYS A 18 4.30 -16.94 10.15
C LYS A 18 2.91 -16.35 9.98
N PRO A 19 1.83 -17.14 10.21
CA PRO A 19 0.47 -16.60 10.15
C PRO A 19 0.24 -15.35 11.00
N SER A 20 0.85 -15.27 12.19
CA SER A 20 0.75 -14.09 13.06
C SER A 20 1.39 -12.85 12.43
N GLU A 21 2.50 -13.04 11.71
CA GLU A 21 3.16 -11.95 10.99
C GLU A 21 2.34 -11.48 9.80
N PHE A 22 1.65 -12.40 9.13
CA PHE A 22 0.74 -12.06 8.05
C PHE A 22 -0.42 -11.18 8.56
N GLU A 23 -1.00 -11.52 9.71
CA GLU A 23 -2.06 -10.71 10.32
C GLU A 23 -1.57 -9.30 10.65
N ILE A 24 -0.36 -9.18 11.19
CA ILE A 24 0.25 -7.88 11.47
C ILE A 24 0.43 -7.09 10.18
N PHE A 25 0.88 -7.75 9.11
CA PHE A 25 1.04 -7.11 7.81
C PHE A 25 -0.30 -6.58 7.27
N ILE A 26 -1.38 -7.37 7.38
CA ILE A 26 -2.71 -6.94 6.96
C ILE A 26 -3.16 -5.71 7.74
N ASP A 27 -2.98 -5.71 9.06
CA ASP A 27 -3.35 -4.58 9.92
C ASP A 27 -2.56 -3.32 9.54
N MET A 28 -1.27 -3.45 9.29
CA MET A 28 -0.42 -2.35 8.87
C MET A 28 -0.88 -1.77 7.52
N MET A 29 -1.23 -2.64 6.59
CA MET A 29 -1.71 -2.22 5.27
C MET A 29 -3.04 -1.48 5.37
N GLN A 30 -3.98 -1.97 6.16
CA GLN A 30 -5.26 -1.29 6.38
C GLN A 30 -5.05 0.08 6.99
N HIS A 31 -4.18 0.17 7.98
CA HIS A 31 -3.86 1.44 8.65
C HIS A 31 -3.23 2.43 7.68
N PHE A 32 -2.27 1.97 6.90
CA PHE A 32 -1.59 2.79 5.90
C PHE A 32 -2.58 3.33 4.86
N PHE A 33 -3.42 2.48 4.30
CA PHE A 33 -4.40 2.89 3.29
C PHE A 33 -5.42 3.87 3.87
N SER A 34 -5.87 3.64 5.10
CA SER A 34 -6.81 4.54 5.76
C SER A 34 -6.23 5.95 5.88
N ARG A 35 -5.00 6.06 6.35
CA ARG A 35 -4.31 7.35 6.50
C ARG A 35 -4.09 8.02 5.15
N LEU A 36 -3.70 7.23 4.14
CA LEU A 36 -3.44 7.72 2.80
C LEU A 36 -4.71 8.31 2.18
N CYS A 37 -5.82 7.60 2.24
CA CYS A 37 -7.09 8.06 1.70
C CYS A 37 -7.59 9.32 2.42
N LYS A 38 -7.46 9.36 3.74
CA LYS A 38 -7.83 10.54 4.52
C LYS A 38 -7.01 11.77 4.13
N THR A 39 -5.73 11.58 3.86
CA THR A 39 -4.87 12.67 3.41
C THR A 39 -5.39 13.26 2.11
N GLY A 40 -5.77 12.42 1.14
CA GLY A 40 -6.29 12.88 -0.14
C GLY A 40 -7.64 13.59 -0.03
N VAL A 41 -8.53 13.10 0.84
CA VAL A 41 -9.85 13.70 1.05
C VAL A 41 -9.74 15.02 1.80
N MET A 42 -8.97 15.06 2.89
CA MET A 42 -8.87 16.22 3.76
C MET A 42 -7.85 17.24 3.25
N GLN A 43 -6.91 16.82 2.43
CA GLN A 43 -5.82 17.63 1.89
C GLN A 43 -4.96 18.29 2.98
N LYS A 44 -4.88 17.64 4.13
CA LYS A 44 -4.04 18.05 5.26
C LYS A 44 -3.56 16.81 5.99
N PRO A 45 -2.47 16.91 6.77
CA PRO A 45 -1.93 15.76 7.48
C PRO A 45 -2.95 15.12 8.42
N VAL A 46 -2.94 13.79 8.48
CA VAL A 46 -3.79 13.02 9.40
C VAL A 46 -3.07 12.94 10.74
N LEU A 47 -3.78 13.31 11.81
CA LEU A 47 -3.25 13.25 13.16
C LEU A 47 -3.61 11.92 13.83
N PRO A 48 -2.74 11.38 14.71
CA PRO A 48 -1.38 11.85 14.97
C PRO A 48 -0.42 11.47 13.85
N SER A 49 0.43 12.38 13.44
CA SER A 49 1.49 12.05 12.49
C SER A 49 2.77 11.76 13.26
N VAL A 50 3.52 10.76 12.80
CA VAL A 50 4.75 10.32 13.47
C VAL A 50 5.88 11.30 13.18
N THR A 51 5.98 11.79 11.93
CA THR A 51 7.03 12.72 11.50
C THR A 51 6.50 13.64 10.40
N GLU A 52 7.22 14.74 10.17
CA GLU A 52 6.94 15.62 9.02
C GLU A 52 7.13 14.89 7.69
N ASN A 53 8.10 13.97 7.63
CA ASN A 53 8.34 13.16 6.43
C ASN A 53 7.14 12.28 6.09
N GLU A 54 6.49 11.71 7.08
CA GLU A 54 5.28 10.92 6.85
C GLU A 54 4.20 11.75 6.16
N ALA A 55 3.95 12.95 6.67
CA ALA A 55 2.95 13.86 6.10
C ALA A 55 3.29 14.22 4.65
N LYS A 56 4.56 14.50 4.35
CA LYS A 56 5.01 14.82 3.00
C LYS A 56 4.85 13.65 2.05
N ILE A 57 5.24 12.46 2.49
CA ILE A 57 5.13 11.24 1.69
C ILE A 57 3.66 10.94 1.38
N MET A 58 2.80 11.01 2.39
CA MET A 58 1.37 10.77 2.24
C MET A 58 0.74 11.74 1.26
N LYS A 59 1.07 13.03 1.37
CA LYS A 59 0.56 14.06 0.48
C LYS A 59 1.05 13.87 -0.95
N ASN A 60 2.30 13.42 -1.12
CA ASN A 60 2.87 13.14 -2.43
C ASN A 60 2.20 11.94 -3.10
N LEU A 61 1.91 10.89 -2.32
CA LEU A 61 1.23 9.69 -2.82
C LEU A 61 -0.25 9.93 -3.09
N CYS A 62 -0.89 10.78 -2.31
CA CYS A 62 -2.32 11.02 -2.40
C CYS A 62 -2.63 12.52 -2.31
N PRO A 63 -2.38 13.27 -3.39
CA PRO A 63 -2.49 14.72 -3.37
C PRO A 63 -3.92 15.26 -3.47
N ASN A 64 -4.89 14.46 -3.90
CA ASN A 64 -6.25 14.95 -4.16
C ASN A 64 -7.28 13.85 -3.98
N LEU A 65 -8.56 14.22 -4.14
CA LEU A 65 -9.69 13.30 -4.00
C LEU A 65 -9.66 12.17 -5.03
N LYS A 66 -9.25 12.47 -6.26
CA LYS A 66 -9.15 11.47 -7.32
C LYS A 66 -8.15 10.38 -6.95
N SER A 67 -6.98 10.77 -6.43
CA SER A 67 -5.98 9.82 -5.92
C SER A 67 -6.53 9.02 -4.75
N ALA A 68 -7.29 9.64 -3.86
CA ALA A 68 -7.90 8.95 -2.73
C ALA A 68 -8.87 7.86 -3.20
N HIS A 69 -9.67 8.12 -4.22
CA HIS A 69 -10.55 7.10 -4.80
C HIS A 69 -9.77 5.94 -5.39
N LEU A 70 -8.69 6.23 -6.13
CA LEU A 70 -7.86 5.20 -6.74
C LEU A 70 -7.18 4.34 -5.67
N TRP A 71 -6.67 4.97 -4.60
CA TRP A 71 -6.06 4.23 -3.49
C TRP A 71 -7.07 3.41 -2.69
N SER A 72 -8.29 3.92 -2.52
CA SER A 72 -9.36 3.18 -1.86
C SER A 72 -9.71 1.91 -2.63
N GLU A 73 -9.83 2.02 -3.94
CA GLU A 73 -10.08 0.88 -4.82
C GLU A 73 -8.90 -0.13 -4.78
N ALA A 74 -7.69 0.39 -4.84
CA ALA A 74 -6.48 -0.43 -4.75
C ALA A 74 -6.40 -1.17 -3.41
N ALA A 75 -6.78 -0.52 -2.32
CA ALA A 75 -6.81 -1.14 -1.00
C ALA A 75 -7.79 -2.31 -0.96
N ASN A 76 -8.99 -2.11 -1.47
CA ASN A 76 -10.01 -3.16 -1.47
C ASN A 76 -9.57 -4.37 -2.29
N ILE A 77 -9.01 -4.15 -3.47
CA ILE A 77 -8.53 -5.21 -4.34
C ILE A 77 -7.35 -5.94 -3.69
N SER A 78 -6.37 -5.19 -3.19
CA SER A 78 -5.16 -5.76 -2.59
C SER A 78 -5.47 -6.61 -1.36
N LEU A 79 -6.30 -6.08 -0.44
CA LEU A 79 -6.67 -6.80 0.78
C LEU A 79 -7.51 -8.04 0.47
N ALA A 80 -8.41 -7.96 -0.51
CA ALA A 80 -9.20 -9.12 -0.93
C ALA A 80 -8.31 -10.22 -1.50
N LYS A 81 -7.33 -9.87 -2.32
CA LYS A 81 -6.37 -10.84 -2.88
C LYS A 81 -5.53 -11.49 -1.80
N LEU A 82 -5.05 -10.70 -0.83
CA LEU A 82 -4.26 -11.21 0.29
C LEU A 82 -5.05 -12.22 1.12
N ASN A 83 -6.28 -11.88 1.48
CA ASN A 83 -7.13 -12.76 2.28
C ASN A 83 -7.51 -14.04 1.52
N LYS A 84 -7.86 -13.91 0.25
CA LYS A 84 -8.20 -15.07 -0.58
C LYS A 84 -7.01 -15.99 -0.75
N GLY A 85 -5.84 -15.44 -1.03
CA GLY A 85 -4.62 -16.22 -1.18
C GLY A 85 -4.24 -16.96 0.10
N TYR A 86 -4.40 -16.30 1.25
CA TYR A 86 -4.14 -16.91 2.54
C TYR A 86 -5.07 -18.11 2.79
N LEU A 87 -6.35 -17.95 2.48
CA LEU A 87 -7.33 -19.03 2.63
C LEU A 87 -7.06 -20.22 1.68
N LEU A 88 -6.45 -19.95 0.54
CA LEU A 88 -6.06 -20.99 -0.42
C LEU A 88 -4.68 -21.58 -0.14
N ASN A 89 -4.09 -21.27 1.01
CA ASN A 89 -2.75 -21.72 1.42
C ASN A 89 -1.64 -21.34 0.45
N ILE A 90 -1.79 -20.19 -0.24
CA ILE A 90 -0.71 -19.64 -1.04
C ILE A 90 0.38 -19.14 -0.11
N ASP A 91 1.62 -19.30 -0.51
CA ASP A 91 2.79 -18.91 0.26
C ASP A 91 2.73 -17.42 0.66
N ILE A 92 2.93 -17.15 1.96
CA ILE A 92 2.83 -15.79 2.51
C ILE A 92 3.83 -14.84 1.84
N GLU A 93 5.06 -15.29 1.61
CA GLU A 93 6.07 -14.48 0.91
C GLU A 93 5.57 -14.04 -0.46
N SER A 94 5.01 -14.97 -1.23
CA SER A 94 4.46 -14.67 -2.55
C SER A 94 3.29 -13.71 -2.49
N LEU A 95 2.43 -13.85 -1.49
CA LEU A 95 1.29 -12.96 -1.30
C LEU A 95 1.73 -11.53 -1.00
N ILE A 96 2.72 -11.36 -0.13
CA ILE A 96 3.25 -10.04 0.21
C ILE A 96 3.96 -9.42 -0.99
N LEU A 97 4.74 -10.20 -1.71
CA LEU A 97 5.43 -9.72 -2.91
C LEU A 97 4.41 -9.25 -3.97
N ASP A 98 3.38 -10.04 -4.23
CA ASP A 98 2.32 -9.67 -5.17
C ASP A 98 1.61 -8.38 -4.75
N ALA A 99 1.38 -8.21 -3.45
CA ALA A 99 0.77 -6.99 -2.91
C ALA A 99 1.64 -5.76 -3.22
N PHE A 100 2.94 -5.84 -2.98
CA PHE A 100 3.85 -4.73 -3.27
C PHE A 100 3.93 -4.42 -4.76
N ILE A 101 3.97 -5.44 -5.60
CA ILE A 101 3.99 -5.25 -7.07
C ILE A 101 2.70 -4.55 -7.52
N TYR A 102 1.55 -4.98 -6.99
CA TYR A 102 0.27 -4.36 -7.30
C TYR A 102 0.24 -2.89 -6.87
N LEU A 103 0.76 -2.58 -5.69
CA LEU A 103 0.83 -1.20 -5.19
C LEU A 103 1.72 -0.33 -6.08
N GLU A 104 2.82 -0.87 -6.56
CA GLU A 104 3.69 -0.16 -7.50
C GLU A 104 2.94 0.18 -8.79
N GLU A 105 2.20 -0.76 -9.33
CA GLU A 105 1.38 -0.53 -10.53
C GLU A 105 0.33 0.55 -10.29
N CYS A 106 -0.31 0.55 -9.12
CA CYS A 106 -1.28 1.57 -8.74
C CYS A 106 -0.63 2.94 -8.62
N TYR A 107 0.54 3.00 -8.00
CA TYR A 107 1.30 4.25 -7.88
C TYR A 107 1.64 4.81 -9.25
N GLN A 108 2.10 3.98 -10.18
CA GLN A 108 2.43 4.43 -11.54
C GLN A 108 1.19 4.98 -12.26
N THR A 109 0.05 4.36 -12.08
CA THR A 109 -1.21 4.84 -12.67
C THR A 109 -1.57 6.22 -12.10
N ILE A 110 -1.49 6.40 -10.79
CA ILE A 110 -1.78 7.67 -10.13
C ILE A 110 -0.80 8.75 -10.57
N TYR A 111 0.47 8.43 -10.66
CA TYR A 111 1.52 9.35 -11.09
C TYR A 111 1.29 9.83 -12.53
N ARG A 112 0.96 8.93 -13.45
CA ARG A 112 0.67 9.27 -14.83
C ARG A 112 -0.56 10.18 -14.95
N THR A 113 -1.60 9.88 -14.18
CA THR A 113 -2.82 10.70 -14.13
C THR A 113 -2.50 12.11 -13.65
N ARG A 114 -1.65 12.22 -12.61
CA ARG A 114 -1.21 13.51 -12.07
C ARG A 114 -0.49 14.34 -13.13
N ILE A 115 0.44 13.74 -13.88
CA ILE A 115 1.20 14.41 -14.93
C ILE A 115 0.28 14.86 -16.05
N THR A 116 -0.65 14.01 -16.47
CA THR A 116 -1.58 14.31 -17.57
C THR A 116 -2.50 15.47 -17.22
N ASN A 117 -2.86 15.63 -15.94
CA ASN A 117 -3.78 16.67 -15.47
C ASN A 117 -3.06 17.97 -15.08
N GLU A 118 -1.76 17.99 -15.11
CA GLU A 118 -0.96 19.19 -14.95
C GLU A 118 -0.68 19.81 -16.32
#